data_075e6b18043c7ebb144b122a08c58d69
#
_entry.id   075e6b18043c7ebb144b122a08c58d69
#
_cell.length_a   1.000
_cell.length_b   1.000
_cell.length_c   1.000
_cell.angle_alpha   90.00
_cell.angle_beta   90.00
_cell.angle_gamma   90.00
#
_symmetry.space_group_name_H-M   'P 1'
#
loop_
_entity.id
_entity.type
_entity.pdbx_description
1 polymer ?
#
loop_
_entity_poly.entity_id
_entity_poly.type
_entity_poly.pdbx_seq_one_letter_code
_entity_poly.pdbx_strand_id
1 'polypeptide(L)'
;MKIGFVGAGNMGGVIIRGILNRQLFSPQDILISSLPSPQLDQLLADTGVILCPDNSNLIEKSDIVFLAVKPQVMPAVLQAAAPAILRRRPLLVSIAAGTSLQQLQSFVAAETSLPIIRVMPNINARAGKGAAAVCGNPWVSKEQIDAILGIFRAFGKAWEIPEKDFGIFAAIAGCSPAYACLFIDALSRAAVKHGLPKTLPPGLQPRLFTAAHEWLWKRTTLPGI
;
A
#
# COMPACT_ATOMS: atom_id res chain seq x y z
N MET A 1 -12.93 -14.41 -7.97
CA MET A 1 -11.80 -14.25 -7.02
C MET A 1 -12.14 -13.11 -6.06
N LYS A 2 -12.05 -13.33 -4.76
CA LYS A 2 -12.39 -12.33 -3.73
C LYS A 2 -11.15 -11.84 -3.01
N ILE A 3 -11.09 -10.54 -2.75
CA ILE A 3 -10.01 -9.88 -2.02
C ILE A 3 -10.55 -9.40 -0.67
N GLY A 4 -9.89 -9.80 0.42
CA GLY A 4 -10.19 -9.35 1.77
C GLY A 4 -9.18 -8.31 2.26
N PHE A 5 -9.64 -7.33 3.02
CA PHE A 5 -8.79 -6.34 3.70
C PHE A 5 -9.01 -6.41 5.21
N VAL A 6 -8.03 -6.93 5.92
CA VAL A 6 -7.96 -6.85 7.39
C VAL A 6 -7.40 -5.50 7.76
N GLY A 7 -8.29 -4.59 8.14
CA GLY A 7 -8.01 -3.17 8.33
C GLY A 7 -8.28 -2.33 7.07
N ALA A 8 -8.98 -1.21 7.25
CA ALA A 8 -9.31 -0.23 6.20
C ALA A 8 -8.88 1.19 6.59
N GLY A 9 -7.73 1.31 7.26
CA GLY A 9 -7.12 2.60 7.58
C GLY A 9 -6.61 3.35 6.33
N ASN A 10 -5.78 4.37 6.55
CA ASN A 10 -5.33 5.26 5.46
C ASN A 10 -4.80 4.51 4.23
N MET A 11 -3.87 3.56 4.42
CA MET A 11 -3.26 2.88 3.27
C MET A 11 -4.19 1.81 2.68
N GLY A 12 -4.90 1.03 3.51
CA GLY A 12 -5.90 0.06 3.04
C GLY A 12 -6.98 0.74 2.19
N GLY A 13 -7.53 1.85 2.67
CA GLY A 13 -8.51 2.64 1.93
C GLY A 13 -7.98 3.21 0.61
N VAL A 14 -6.72 3.62 0.55
CA VAL A 14 -6.08 4.08 -0.72
C VAL A 14 -5.98 2.93 -1.72
N ILE A 15 -5.58 1.74 -1.27
CA ILE A 15 -5.46 0.56 -2.15
C ILE A 15 -6.84 0.13 -2.66
N ILE A 16 -7.84 0.06 -1.79
CA ILE A 16 -9.22 -0.28 -2.16
C ILE A 16 -9.75 0.67 -3.23
N ARG A 17 -9.64 1.99 -3.00
CA ARG A 17 -10.06 2.99 -4.00
C ARG A 17 -9.25 2.89 -5.29
N GLY A 18 -7.95 2.62 -5.20
CA GLY A 18 -7.09 2.41 -6.37
C GLY A 18 -7.55 1.22 -7.23
N ILE A 19 -7.86 0.10 -6.60
CA ILE A 19 -8.38 -1.11 -7.25
C ILE A 19 -9.72 -0.82 -7.95
N LEU A 20 -10.64 -0.15 -7.27
CA LEU A 20 -11.97 0.16 -7.79
C LEU A 20 -11.93 1.21 -8.92
N ASN A 21 -11.16 2.28 -8.76
CA ASN A 21 -11.00 3.33 -9.77
C ASN A 21 -10.39 2.80 -11.08
N ARG A 22 -9.65 1.70 -11.01
CA ARG A 22 -9.07 1.02 -12.17
C ARG A 22 -9.89 -0.17 -12.63
N GLN A 23 -11.04 -0.41 -12.01
CA GLN A 23 -11.97 -1.51 -12.36
C GLN A 23 -11.30 -2.89 -12.36
N LEU A 24 -10.29 -3.09 -11.48
CA LEU A 24 -9.61 -4.39 -11.36
C LEU A 24 -10.49 -5.44 -10.71
N PHE A 25 -11.38 -5.01 -9.81
CA PHE A 25 -12.37 -5.86 -9.12
C PHE A 25 -13.68 -5.08 -8.97
N SER A 26 -14.77 -5.82 -8.89
CA SER A 26 -16.05 -5.21 -8.55
C SER A 26 -16.16 -4.97 -7.02
N PRO A 27 -16.96 -4.00 -6.56
CA PRO A 27 -17.15 -3.77 -5.13
C PRO A 27 -17.59 -5.03 -4.35
N GLN A 28 -18.38 -5.90 -4.98
CA GLN A 28 -18.89 -7.14 -4.38
C GLN A 28 -17.81 -8.23 -4.22
N ASP A 29 -16.67 -8.08 -4.86
CA ASP A 29 -15.51 -8.97 -4.72
C ASP A 29 -14.50 -8.47 -3.68
N ILE A 30 -14.74 -7.28 -3.09
CA ILE A 30 -13.89 -6.71 -2.06
C ILE A 30 -14.57 -6.78 -0.70
N LEU A 31 -13.93 -7.49 0.23
CA LEU A 31 -14.37 -7.69 1.60
C LEU A 31 -13.51 -6.87 2.56
N ILE A 32 -14.10 -6.28 3.58
CA ILE A 32 -13.38 -5.52 4.61
C ILE A 32 -13.76 -6.03 5.99
N SER A 33 -12.77 -6.16 6.87
CA SER A 33 -12.98 -6.28 8.33
C SER A 33 -12.10 -5.22 9.00
N SER A 34 -12.71 -4.30 9.72
CA SER A 34 -12.04 -3.18 10.37
C SER A 34 -12.80 -2.71 11.59
N LEU A 35 -12.10 -2.08 12.52
CA LEU A 35 -12.75 -1.41 13.65
C LEU A 35 -13.61 -0.25 13.14
N PRO A 36 -14.76 0.02 13.80
CA PRO A 36 -15.62 1.15 13.46
C PRO A 36 -14.86 2.48 13.48
N SER A 37 -15.05 3.30 12.47
CA SER A 37 -14.46 4.64 12.38
C SER A 37 -15.16 5.46 11.29
N PRO A 38 -15.17 6.81 11.38
CA PRO A 38 -15.72 7.66 10.32
C PRO A 38 -15.10 7.42 8.95
N GLN A 39 -13.81 7.05 8.91
CA GLN A 39 -13.10 6.72 7.66
C GLN A 39 -13.63 5.43 7.03
N LEU A 40 -13.98 4.43 7.85
CA LEU A 40 -14.60 3.19 7.38
C LEU A 40 -16.00 3.47 6.83
N ASP A 41 -16.82 4.22 7.56
CA ASP A 41 -18.19 4.55 7.15
C ASP A 41 -18.19 5.29 5.82
N GLN A 42 -17.29 6.28 5.66
CA GLN A 42 -17.11 7.00 4.41
C GLN A 42 -16.64 6.07 3.27
N LEU A 43 -15.70 5.15 3.57
CA LEU A 43 -15.22 4.19 2.56
C LEU A 43 -16.34 3.30 2.07
N LEU A 44 -17.17 2.75 2.98
CA LEU A 44 -18.30 1.89 2.64
C LEU A 44 -19.34 2.65 1.80
N ALA A 45 -19.69 3.88 2.20
CA ALA A 45 -20.64 4.73 1.48
C ALA A 45 -20.15 5.06 0.06
N ASP A 46 -18.88 5.39 -0.10
CA ASP A 46 -18.30 5.80 -1.39
C ASP A 46 -18.11 4.62 -2.35
N THR A 47 -17.90 3.42 -1.84
CA THR A 47 -17.38 2.31 -2.66
C THR A 47 -18.33 1.13 -2.79
N GLY A 48 -19.24 0.93 -1.86
CA GLY A 48 -20.16 -0.21 -1.87
C GLY A 48 -19.50 -1.57 -1.63
N VAL A 49 -18.27 -1.61 -1.08
CA VAL A 49 -17.57 -2.85 -0.72
C VAL A 49 -18.23 -3.52 0.49
N ILE A 50 -18.01 -4.81 0.68
CA ILE A 50 -18.71 -5.61 1.68
C ILE A 50 -17.99 -5.57 3.03
N LEU A 51 -18.67 -5.14 4.08
CA LEU A 51 -18.19 -5.25 5.45
C LEU A 51 -18.47 -6.65 6.01
N CYS A 52 -17.42 -7.32 6.50
CA CYS A 52 -17.50 -8.58 7.21
C CYS A 52 -17.57 -8.35 8.73
N PRO A 53 -18.25 -9.23 9.49
CA PRO A 53 -18.39 -9.08 10.94
C PRO A 53 -17.07 -9.18 11.70
N ASP A 54 -16.14 -10.00 11.20
CA ASP A 54 -14.82 -10.23 11.79
C ASP A 54 -13.79 -10.70 10.76
N ASN A 55 -12.52 -10.80 11.19
CA ASN A 55 -11.41 -11.23 10.36
C ASN A 55 -11.54 -12.68 9.88
N SER A 56 -12.05 -13.58 10.70
CA SER A 56 -12.17 -15.00 10.36
C SER A 56 -13.18 -15.20 9.23
N ASN A 57 -14.32 -14.54 9.31
CA ASN A 57 -15.36 -14.57 8.26
C ASN A 57 -14.84 -13.99 6.93
N LEU A 58 -14.06 -12.91 7.00
CA LEU A 58 -13.40 -12.32 5.83
C LEU A 58 -12.42 -13.32 5.20
N ILE A 59 -11.55 -13.92 6.00
CA ILE A 59 -10.49 -14.84 5.53
C ILE A 59 -11.10 -16.07 4.86
N GLU A 60 -12.13 -16.66 5.45
CA GLU A 60 -12.79 -17.84 4.88
C GLU A 60 -13.40 -17.59 3.49
N LYS A 61 -13.78 -16.35 3.20
CA LYS A 61 -14.39 -15.95 1.93
C LYS A 61 -13.40 -15.37 0.90
N SER A 62 -12.13 -15.18 1.28
CA SER A 62 -11.15 -14.50 0.45
C SER A 62 -10.11 -15.45 -0.15
N ASP A 63 -9.69 -15.16 -1.36
CA ASP A 63 -8.58 -15.83 -2.05
C ASP A 63 -7.26 -15.09 -1.79
N ILE A 64 -7.32 -13.77 -1.68
CA ILE A 64 -6.21 -12.89 -1.32
C ILE A 64 -6.63 -12.07 -0.10
N VAL A 65 -5.77 -11.98 0.92
CA VAL A 65 -6.02 -11.23 2.15
C VAL A 65 -4.93 -10.18 2.36
N PHE A 66 -5.30 -8.91 2.22
CA PHE A 66 -4.45 -7.79 2.56
C PHE A 66 -4.46 -7.55 4.07
N LEU A 67 -3.27 -7.59 4.68
CA LEU A 67 -3.04 -7.26 6.08
C LEU A 67 -2.67 -5.77 6.15
N ALA A 68 -3.68 -4.93 6.37
CA ALA A 68 -3.59 -3.46 6.33
C ALA A 68 -3.76 -2.82 7.73
N VAL A 69 -3.42 -3.55 8.77
CA VAL A 69 -3.36 -3.07 10.15
C VAL A 69 -1.98 -2.53 10.49
N LYS A 70 -1.89 -1.76 11.59
CA LYS A 70 -0.61 -1.25 12.09
C LYS A 70 0.31 -2.39 12.54
N PRO A 71 1.64 -2.28 12.37
CA PRO A 71 2.59 -3.33 12.78
C PRO A 71 2.42 -3.79 14.23
N GLN A 72 2.11 -2.88 15.15
CA GLN A 72 1.98 -3.17 16.58
C GLN A 72 0.84 -4.12 16.94
N VAL A 73 -0.23 -4.11 16.13
CA VAL A 73 -1.40 -5.00 16.36
C VAL A 73 -1.36 -6.27 15.49
N MET A 74 -0.43 -6.34 14.54
CA MET A 74 -0.32 -7.46 13.59
C MET A 74 -0.20 -8.84 14.28
N PRO A 75 0.64 -9.02 15.34
CA PRO A 75 0.75 -10.31 16.02
C PRO A 75 -0.59 -10.80 16.57
N ALA A 76 -1.30 -9.96 17.32
CA ALA A 76 -2.58 -10.30 17.92
C ALA A 76 -3.65 -10.63 16.85
N VAL A 77 -3.68 -9.86 15.76
CA VAL A 77 -4.62 -10.06 14.65
C VAL A 77 -4.35 -11.40 13.96
N LEU A 78 -3.10 -11.71 13.64
CA LEU A 78 -2.75 -12.96 12.96
C LEU A 78 -2.92 -14.18 13.86
N GLN A 79 -2.56 -14.11 15.15
CA GLN A 79 -2.80 -15.18 16.13
C GLN A 79 -4.28 -15.51 16.27
N ALA A 80 -5.13 -14.51 16.42
CA ALA A 80 -6.58 -14.69 16.52
C ALA A 80 -7.18 -15.27 15.22
N ALA A 81 -6.67 -14.91 14.06
CA ALA A 81 -7.14 -15.37 12.76
C ALA A 81 -6.47 -16.66 12.28
N ALA A 82 -5.45 -17.17 12.98
CA ALA A 82 -4.65 -18.32 12.56
C ALA A 82 -5.49 -19.57 12.20
N PRO A 83 -6.53 -19.96 12.97
CA PRO A 83 -7.34 -21.12 12.59
C PRO A 83 -8.03 -20.97 11.22
N ALA A 84 -8.53 -19.77 10.88
CA ALA A 84 -9.14 -19.50 9.59
C ALA A 84 -8.09 -19.46 8.46
N ILE A 85 -6.95 -18.83 8.69
CA ILE A 85 -5.81 -18.78 7.75
C ILE A 85 -5.31 -20.19 7.42
N LEU A 86 -5.08 -21.03 8.42
CA LEU A 86 -4.56 -22.40 8.25
C LEU A 86 -5.56 -23.29 7.50
N ARG A 87 -6.85 -23.12 7.72
CA ARG A 87 -7.91 -23.86 7.04
C ARG A 87 -8.09 -23.43 5.59
N ARG A 88 -8.17 -22.12 5.33
CA ARG A 88 -8.45 -21.55 3.99
C ARG A 88 -7.20 -21.44 3.12
N ARG A 89 -6.03 -21.18 3.75
CA ARG A 89 -4.71 -20.97 3.10
C ARG A 89 -4.74 -19.90 2.00
N PRO A 90 -5.26 -18.70 2.26
CA PRO A 90 -5.28 -17.64 1.26
C PRO A 90 -3.86 -17.12 0.98
N LEU A 91 -3.68 -16.40 -0.13
CA LEU A 91 -2.48 -15.57 -0.31
C LEU A 91 -2.53 -14.40 0.66
N LEU A 92 -1.61 -14.34 1.61
CA LEU A 92 -1.47 -13.21 2.55
C LEU A 92 -0.62 -12.12 1.92
N VAL A 93 -1.09 -10.88 1.95
CA VAL A 93 -0.36 -9.72 1.42
C VAL A 93 -0.23 -8.66 2.51
N SER A 94 0.94 -8.56 3.13
CA SER A 94 1.18 -7.56 4.17
C SER A 94 1.66 -6.24 3.58
N ILE A 95 1.02 -5.14 3.98
CA ILE A 95 1.48 -3.77 3.69
C ILE A 95 2.05 -3.07 4.93
N ALA A 96 2.32 -3.82 6.00
CA ALA A 96 2.86 -3.29 7.25
C ALA A 96 4.35 -2.97 7.12
N ALA A 97 4.71 -1.71 7.38
CA ALA A 97 6.12 -1.31 7.42
C ALA A 97 6.85 -2.01 8.60
N GLY A 98 8.10 -2.42 8.36
CA GLY A 98 8.95 -2.96 9.42
C GLY A 98 8.67 -4.39 9.86
N THR A 99 7.69 -5.09 9.28
CA THR A 99 7.39 -6.49 9.60
C THR A 99 7.92 -7.40 8.49
N SER A 100 8.83 -8.32 8.81
CA SER A 100 9.43 -9.23 7.84
C SER A 100 8.51 -10.41 7.49
N LEU A 101 8.79 -11.09 6.36
CA LEU A 101 8.10 -12.33 5.96
C LEU A 101 8.22 -13.41 7.05
N GLN A 102 9.38 -13.55 7.67
CA GLN A 102 9.62 -14.48 8.77
C GLN A 102 8.76 -14.16 9.99
N GLN A 103 8.67 -12.88 10.39
CA GLN A 103 7.80 -12.46 11.49
C GLN A 103 6.33 -12.70 11.17
N LEU A 104 5.85 -12.36 9.97
CA LEU A 104 4.47 -12.61 9.56
C LEU A 104 4.12 -14.10 9.65
N GLN A 105 5.01 -14.96 9.20
CA GLN A 105 4.83 -16.42 9.30
C GLN A 105 4.79 -16.89 10.74
N SER A 106 5.70 -16.41 11.59
CA SER A 106 5.74 -16.81 13.02
C SER A 106 4.50 -16.40 13.80
N PHE A 107 3.80 -15.34 13.39
CA PHE A 107 2.55 -14.92 14.04
C PHE A 107 1.36 -15.82 13.72
N VAL A 108 1.39 -16.55 12.61
CA VAL A 108 0.34 -17.52 12.27
C VAL A 108 0.69 -18.90 12.78
N ALA A 109 1.81 -19.47 12.31
CA ALA A 109 2.39 -20.72 12.75
C ALA A 109 3.76 -20.90 12.06
N ALA A 110 4.82 -21.11 12.82
CA ALA A 110 6.20 -21.11 12.32
C ALA A 110 6.50 -22.19 11.24
N GLU A 111 5.79 -23.32 11.26
CA GLU A 111 6.08 -24.50 10.43
C GLU A 111 5.12 -24.67 9.23
N THR A 112 4.39 -23.64 8.85
CA THR A 112 3.42 -23.76 7.75
C THR A 112 3.94 -23.20 6.44
N SER A 113 3.67 -23.88 5.33
CA SER A 113 3.97 -23.41 3.95
C SER A 113 2.91 -22.42 3.44
N LEU A 114 2.64 -21.33 4.17
CA LEU A 114 1.69 -20.30 3.79
C LEU A 114 2.31 -19.35 2.76
N PRO A 115 1.63 -19.04 1.64
CA PRO A 115 2.09 -18.03 0.70
C PRO A 115 1.89 -16.64 1.30
N ILE A 116 3.00 -15.92 1.51
CA ILE A 116 3.01 -14.57 2.08
C ILE A 116 3.79 -13.64 1.17
N ILE A 117 3.15 -12.55 0.75
CA ILE A 117 3.79 -11.45 0.04
C ILE A 117 3.90 -10.26 0.99
N ARG A 118 5.04 -9.62 0.98
CA ARG A 118 5.28 -8.34 1.62
C ARG A 118 5.30 -7.26 0.57
N VAL A 119 4.57 -6.18 0.82
CA VAL A 119 4.54 -5.00 -0.02
C VAL A 119 4.88 -3.77 0.80
N MET A 120 5.69 -2.88 0.26
CA MET A 120 5.97 -1.56 0.81
C MET A 120 5.45 -0.49 -0.16
N PRO A 121 4.18 -0.08 -0.03
CA PRO A 121 3.61 1.00 -0.83
C PRO A 121 3.94 2.36 -0.22
N ASN A 122 3.70 3.44 -0.98
CA ASN A 122 3.77 4.80 -0.46
C ASN A 122 2.46 5.57 -0.68
N ILE A 123 2.33 6.70 0.02
CA ILE A 123 1.11 7.52 0.02
C ILE A 123 0.78 8.14 -1.34
N ASN A 124 1.75 8.27 -2.24
CA ASN A 124 1.54 8.81 -3.59
C ASN A 124 0.60 7.93 -4.44
N ALA A 125 0.34 6.69 -4.02
CA ALA A 125 -0.69 5.83 -4.59
C ALA A 125 -2.08 6.51 -4.59
N ARG A 126 -2.35 7.39 -3.61
CA ARG A 126 -3.58 8.21 -3.53
C ARG A 126 -3.78 9.10 -4.77
N ALA A 127 -2.70 9.57 -5.36
CA ALA A 127 -2.69 10.38 -6.57
C ALA A 127 -2.45 9.58 -7.85
N GLY A 128 -2.48 8.25 -7.80
CA GLY A 128 -2.16 7.39 -8.95
C GLY A 128 -0.68 7.41 -9.36
N LYS A 129 0.20 7.87 -8.46
CA LYS A 129 1.66 8.00 -8.66
C LYS A 129 2.44 7.22 -7.59
N GLY A 130 1.87 6.13 -7.12
CA GLY A 130 2.48 5.29 -6.10
C GLY A 130 3.79 4.65 -6.54
N ALA A 131 4.61 4.30 -5.54
CA ALA A 131 5.75 3.42 -5.67
C ALA A 131 5.59 2.27 -4.68
N ALA A 132 5.76 1.02 -5.13
CA ALA A 132 5.63 -0.14 -4.28
C ALA A 132 6.77 -1.14 -4.53
N ALA A 133 7.39 -1.63 -3.46
CA ALA A 133 8.25 -2.79 -3.48
C ALA A 133 7.44 -4.03 -3.12
N VAL A 134 7.72 -5.16 -3.77
CA VAL A 134 7.03 -6.44 -3.57
C VAL A 134 8.08 -7.55 -3.40
N CYS A 135 7.90 -8.43 -2.43
CA CYS A 135 8.61 -9.70 -2.35
C CYS A 135 7.73 -10.79 -1.78
N GLY A 136 7.96 -12.03 -2.15
CA GLY A 136 7.27 -13.21 -1.64
C GLY A 136 8.20 -14.12 -0.83
N ASN A 137 7.63 -14.94 0.05
CA ASN A 137 8.34 -16.05 0.65
C ASN A 137 8.44 -17.22 -0.36
N PRO A 138 9.19 -18.31 -0.06
CA PRO A 138 9.40 -19.42 -1.00
C PRO A 138 8.14 -20.18 -1.45
N TRP A 139 7.01 -20.00 -0.78
CA TRP A 139 5.75 -20.67 -1.12
C TRP A 139 4.84 -19.83 -2.03
N VAL A 140 5.28 -18.63 -2.42
CA VAL A 140 4.56 -17.78 -3.36
C VAL A 140 4.95 -18.15 -4.78
N SER A 141 3.96 -18.37 -5.66
CA SER A 141 4.22 -18.61 -7.08
C SER A 141 4.53 -17.31 -7.83
N LYS A 142 5.13 -17.45 -9.00
CA LYS A 142 5.42 -16.30 -9.88
C LYS A 142 4.14 -15.57 -10.30
N GLU A 143 3.08 -16.32 -10.59
CA GLU A 143 1.78 -15.79 -10.98
C GLU A 143 1.16 -14.95 -9.86
N GLN A 144 1.34 -15.37 -8.60
CA GLN A 144 0.89 -14.62 -7.43
C GLN A 144 1.66 -13.31 -7.26
N ILE A 145 2.99 -13.32 -7.45
CA ILE A 145 3.81 -12.09 -7.46
C ILE A 145 3.33 -11.15 -8.57
N ASP A 146 3.17 -11.66 -9.79
CA ASP A 146 2.77 -10.87 -10.94
C ASP A 146 1.35 -10.28 -10.77
N ALA A 147 0.43 -11.01 -10.17
CA ALA A 147 -0.91 -10.53 -9.83
C ALA A 147 -0.84 -9.34 -8.85
N ILE A 148 -0.05 -9.44 -7.78
CA ILE A 148 0.12 -8.36 -6.81
C ILE A 148 0.85 -7.17 -7.42
N LEU A 149 1.90 -7.39 -8.21
CA LEU A 149 2.56 -6.33 -8.99
C LEU A 149 1.57 -5.62 -9.91
N GLY A 150 0.68 -6.36 -10.58
CA GLY A 150 -0.38 -5.82 -11.45
C GLY A 150 -1.32 -4.88 -10.70
N ILE A 151 -1.76 -5.26 -9.49
CA ILE A 151 -2.61 -4.41 -8.65
C ILE A 151 -1.91 -3.07 -8.35
N PHE A 152 -0.66 -3.09 -7.89
CA PHE A 152 0.04 -1.85 -7.54
C PHE A 152 0.47 -1.02 -8.77
N ARG A 153 0.75 -1.66 -9.90
CA ARG A 153 1.05 -0.97 -11.18
C ARG A 153 -0.14 -0.22 -11.75
N ALA A 154 -1.36 -0.62 -11.42
CA ALA A 154 -2.57 0.07 -11.87
C ALA A 154 -2.69 1.51 -11.34
N PHE A 155 -2.10 1.83 -10.18
CA PHE A 155 -2.12 3.16 -9.59
C PHE A 155 -0.74 3.69 -9.19
N GLY A 156 0.30 3.21 -9.88
CA GLY A 156 1.67 3.64 -9.67
C GLY A 156 2.68 2.80 -10.45
N LYS A 157 3.87 2.65 -9.86
CA LYS A 157 4.90 1.70 -10.31
C LYS A 157 5.18 0.70 -9.20
N ALA A 158 5.43 -0.55 -9.54
CA ALA A 158 5.78 -1.60 -8.59
C ALA A 158 6.91 -2.47 -9.13
N TRP A 159 7.82 -2.84 -8.24
CA TRP A 159 9.00 -3.64 -8.53
C TRP A 159 9.08 -4.82 -7.56
N GLU A 160 9.45 -5.98 -8.07
CA GLU A 160 9.91 -7.08 -7.25
C GLU A 160 11.36 -6.81 -6.85
N ILE A 161 11.66 -6.80 -5.54
CA ILE A 161 13.01 -6.60 -5.01
C ILE A 161 13.24 -7.57 -3.85
N PRO A 162 14.51 -7.93 -3.55
CA PRO A 162 14.83 -8.74 -2.38
C PRO A 162 14.37 -8.09 -1.07
N GLU A 163 13.90 -8.90 -0.10
CA GLU A 163 13.40 -8.39 1.18
C GLU A 163 14.42 -7.54 1.94
N LYS A 164 15.72 -7.88 1.84
CA LYS A 164 16.82 -7.14 2.47
C LYS A 164 16.87 -5.67 2.05
N ASP A 165 16.36 -5.33 0.86
CA ASP A 165 16.41 -3.98 0.30
C ASP A 165 15.17 -3.13 0.65
N PHE A 166 14.18 -3.72 1.35
CA PHE A 166 12.96 -3.00 1.75
C PHE A 166 13.22 -1.81 2.68
N GLY A 167 14.25 -1.89 3.54
CA GLY A 167 14.64 -0.77 4.41
C GLY A 167 15.09 0.45 3.59
N ILE A 168 15.95 0.23 2.60
CA ILE A 168 16.44 1.29 1.71
C ILE A 168 15.28 1.82 0.84
N PHE A 169 14.47 0.91 0.29
CA PHE A 169 13.29 1.32 -0.49
C PHE A 169 12.32 2.17 0.33
N ALA A 170 12.06 1.79 1.59
CA ALA A 170 11.20 2.55 2.49
C ALA A 170 11.76 3.96 2.76
N ALA A 171 13.06 4.09 3.00
CA ALA A 171 13.71 5.39 3.22
C ALA A 171 13.61 6.29 1.98
N ILE A 172 13.79 5.73 0.77
CA ILE A 172 13.75 6.49 -0.48
C ILE A 172 12.31 6.73 -0.93
N ALA A 173 11.53 5.68 -1.18
CA ALA A 173 10.20 5.80 -1.78
C ALA A 173 9.10 6.08 -0.75
N GLY A 174 9.21 5.53 0.46
CA GLY A 174 8.24 5.71 1.54
C GLY A 174 8.31 7.10 2.17
N CYS A 175 9.52 7.61 2.44
CA CYS A 175 9.71 8.88 3.16
C CYS A 175 9.88 10.10 2.23
N SER A 176 10.35 9.94 1.00
CA SER A 176 10.57 11.06 0.05
C SER A 176 9.39 12.00 -0.14
N PRO A 177 8.12 11.55 -0.16
CA PRO A 177 7.00 12.48 -0.25
C PRO A 177 6.97 13.49 0.89
N ALA A 178 7.31 13.07 2.13
CA ALA A 178 7.37 13.96 3.28
C ALA A 178 8.53 14.96 3.16
N TYR A 179 9.69 14.51 2.69
CA TYR A 179 10.85 15.40 2.45
C TYR A 179 10.55 16.45 1.39
N ALA A 180 9.93 16.05 0.29
CA ALA A 180 9.51 16.98 -0.76
C ALA A 180 8.49 18.02 -0.24
N CYS A 181 7.50 17.59 0.54
CA CYS A 181 6.53 18.50 1.16
C CYS A 181 7.20 19.47 2.14
N LEU A 182 8.15 19.02 2.95
CA LEU A 182 8.90 19.87 3.87
C LEU A 182 9.73 20.92 3.12
N PHE A 183 10.40 20.53 2.04
CA PHE A 183 11.16 21.44 1.19
C PHE A 183 10.26 22.49 0.53
N ILE A 184 9.11 22.07 -0.01
CA ILE A 184 8.10 22.97 -0.59
C ILE A 184 7.59 23.98 0.45
N ASP A 185 7.26 23.53 1.66
CA ASP A 185 6.80 24.38 2.74
C ASP A 185 7.87 25.41 3.17
N ALA A 186 9.12 24.97 3.30
CA ALA A 186 10.24 25.85 3.64
C ALA A 186 10.44 26.98 2.60
N LEU A 187 10.43 26.63 1.31
CA LEU A 187 10.51 27.61 0.23
C LEU A 187 9.31 28.57 0.22
N SER A 188 8.11 28.04 0.48
CA SER A 188 6.89 28.85 0.54
C SER A 188 6.95 29.87 1.67
N ARG A 189 7.43 29.47 2.85
CA ARG A 189 7.62 30.37 4.00
C ARG A 189 8.67 31.45 3.71
N ALA A 190 9.78 31.07 3.07
CA ALA A 190 10.82 32.01 2.67
C ALA A 190 10.25 33.06 1.68
N ALA A 191 9.49 32.65 0.68
CA ALA A 191 8.86 33.56 -0.27
C ALA A 191 7.91 34.57 0.41
N VAL A 192 7.10 34.11 1.36
CA VAL A 192 6.22 35.00 2.15
C VAL A 192 7.03 35.97 2.99
N LYS A 193 8.12 35.53 3.61
CA LYS A 193 9.03 36.40 4.37
C LYS A 193 9.64 37.52 3.52
N HIS A 194 9.81 37.28 2.22
CA HIS A 194 10.33 38.26 1.27
C HIS A 194 9.23 39.01 0.49
N GLY A 195 7.98 39.03 0.99
CA GLY A 195 6.91 39.89 0.52
C GLY A 195 5.96 39.30 -0.52
N LEU A 196 6.11 38.02 -0.90
CA LEU A 196 5.12 37.38 -1.76
C LEU A 196 3.81 37.08 -1.00
N PRO A 197 2.65 37.29 -1.60
CA PRO A 197 1.36 36.93 -0.99
C PRO A 197 1.31 35.43 -0.63
N LYS A 198 0.78 35.10 0.53
CA LYS A 198 0.70 33.71 1.06
C LYS A 198 0.01 32.72 0.12
N THR A 199 -0.84 33.21 -0.80
CA THR A 199 -1.59 32.39 -1.75
C THR A 199 -0.78 31.94 -2.98
N LEU A 200 0.33 32.62 -3.30
CA LEU A 200 1.14 32.31 -4.49
C LEU A 200 2.12 31.13 -4.33
N PRO A 201 2.94 31.06 -3.25
CA PRO A 201 3.94 29.99 -3.11
C PRO A 201 3.39 28.56 -3.19
N PRO A 202 2.24 28.20 -2.58
CA PRO A 202 1.70 26.84 -2.66
C PRO A 202 1.33 26.39 -4.08
N GLY A 203 1.00 27.32 -4.97
CA GLY A 203 0.68 27.01 -6.36
C GLY A 203 1.89 26.94 -7.29
N LEU A 204 2.96 27.68 -6.99
CA LEU A 204 4.16 27.78 -7.81
C LEU A 204 5.10 26.57 -7.62
N GLN A 205 5.35 26.19 -6.38
CA GLN A 205 6.34 25.17 -6.01
C GLN A 205 6.06 23.78 -6.61
N PRO A 206 4.85 23.21 -6.56
CA PRO A 206 4.57 21.91 -7.15
C PRO A 206 4.85 21.87 -8.65
N ARG A 207 4.59 22.96 -9.39
CA ARG A 207 4.87 23.05 -10.84
C ARG A 207 6.35 22.98 -11.15
N LEU A 208 7.21 23.61 -10.34
CA LEU A 208 8.67 23.55 -10.50
C LEU A 208 9.18 22.12 -10.30
N PHE A 209 8.69 21.39 -9.30
CA PHE A 209 9.05 19.99 -9.07
C PHE A 209 8.57 19.08 -10.19
N THR A 210 7.37 19.26 -10.70
CA THR A 210 6.85 18.48 -11.83
C THR A 210 7.70 18.71 -13.09
N ALA A 211 8.02 19.97 -13.40
CA ALA A 211 8.87 20.31 -14.54
C ALA A 211 10.29 19.71 -14.40
N ALA A 212 10.90 19.82 -13.23
CA ALA A 212 12.22 19.24 -12.96
C ALA A 212 12.22 17.72 -13.09
N HIS A 213 11.17 17.04 -12.57
CA HIS A 213 11.02 15.60 -12.71
C HIS A 213 10.88 15.18 -14.17
N GLU A 214 10.03 15.86 -14.95
CA GLU A 214 9.84 15.57 -16.38
C GLU A 214 11.14 15.79 -17.17
N TRP A 215 11.88 16.83 -16.86
CA TRP A 215 13.15 17.13 -17.49
C TRP A 215 14.22 16.08 -17.18
N LEU A 216 14.36 15.66 -15.91
CA LEU A 216 15.27 14.59 -15.50
C LEU A 216 14.90 13.26 -16.16
N TRP A 217 13.60 12.92 -16.17
CA TRP A 217 13.12 11.68 -16.79
C TRP A 217 13.44 11.61 -18.28
N LYS A 218 13.24 12.70 -19.01
CA LYS A 218 13.58 12.77 -20.44
C LYS A 218 15.07 12.58 -20.69
N ARG A 219 15.93 13.08 -19.80
CA ARG A 219 17.39 12.91 -19.91
C ARG A 219 17.84 11.46 -19.66
N THR A 220 17.25 10.79 -18.68
CA THR A 220 17.64 9.41 -18.33
C THR A 220 17.08 8.36 -19.29
N THR A 221 16.11 8.72 -20.13
CA THR A 221 15.52 7.81 -21.15
C THR A 221 16.07 8.07 -22.56
N LEU A 222 16.92 9.09 -22.76
CA LEU A 222 17.58 9.30 -24.04
C LEU A 222 18.83 8.40 -24.13
N PRO A 223 19.02 7.64 -25.25
CA PRO A 223 20.23 6.87 -25.44
C PRO A 223 21.42 7.81 -25.63
N GLY A 224 22.41 7.72 -24.73
CA GLY A 224 23.69 8.43 -24.87
C GLY A 224 24.13 9.35 -23.73
N ILE A 225 23.59 9.22 -22.49
CA ILE A 225 24.16 9.85 -21.28
C ILE A 225 24.39 8.76 -20.22
#